data_bae719eeb18ef658247bc6471f763481
#
_entry.id   bae719eeb18ef658247bc6471f763481
#
_cell.length_a   1.000
_cell.length_b   1.000
_cell.length_c   1.000
_cell.angle_alpha   90.00
_cell.angle_beta   90.00
_cell.angle_gamma   90.00
#
_symmetry.space_group_name_H-M   'P 1'
#
loop_
_entity.id
_entity.type
_entity.pdbx_description
1 polymer ?
#
loop_
_entity_poly.entity_id
_entity_poly.type
_entity_poly.pdbx_seq_one_letter_code
_entity_poly.pdbx_strand_id
1 'polypeptide(L)'
;MGLFLLCFFFGFGILIQGGYLLMVFSRTAWYIRGLKKKGIQYPEEGVTVLVTARNKFQHLKVLIPKLFEQDYPKFDVMIVNDQSSDRTKRLLEDLMIQYPKLRSVTIKYTPKHVTAKKFAITLGIKVAKNDVILLTDADCLPTSNQWIRQMTAPVREEGKTFALGFSGYQEKEDALNRWIQFETILRALFYFSFGLWKSPFMGTGKNLCYRKSFFMDVRGFKGFWDLEGGDDSVFVNTYATGTNTKVIIDPSAITLSAPKENWKEYLQNERRLLHAERYFSVEDKRKMGLYGVSHALYWIGGIGLLLYFGVGLQWEYFLVVLTLMSFRSVLLLAIFKSASKNLQGNVPKMRALSNDLLYLAYFWVLGSISYQAKNTK
;
A
#
# COMPACT_ATOMS: atom_id res chain seq x y z
N MET A 1 39.74 8.61 -14.78
CA MET A 1 38.34 8.84 -15.17
C MET A 1 37.38 7.83 -14.53
N GLY A 2 37.62 6.52 -14.60
CA GLY A 2 36.70 5.50 -14.04
C GLY A 2 36.48 5.59 -12.53
N LEU A 3 37.54 5.72 -11.72
CA LEU A 3 37.44 5.87 -10.27
C LEU A 3 36.67 7.15 -9.87
N PHE A 4 36.92 8.28 -10.55
CA PHE A 4 36.19 9.51 -10.29
C PHE A 4 34.69 9.36 -10.54
N LEU A 5 34.30 8.72 -11.64
CA LEU A 5 32.90 8.44 -11.93
C LEU A 5 32.26 7.53 -10.87
N LEU A 6 32.99 6.49 -10.44
CA LEU A 6 32.50 5.57 -9.41
C LEU A 6 32.27 6.28 -8.07
N CYS A 7 33.22 7.12 -7.63
CA CYS A 7 33.08 7.97 -6.43
C CYS A 7 31.91 8.95 -6.57
N PHE A 8 31.77 9.59 -7.73
CA PHE A 8 30.67 10.54 -7.98
C PHE A 8 29.30 9.85 -7.91
N PHE A 9 29.13 8.72 -8.57
CA PHE A 9 27.87 7.98 -8.56
C PHE A 9 27.53 7.43 -7.18
N PHE A 10 28.51 6.90 -6.45
CA PHE A 10 28.30 6.46 -5.07
C PHE A 10 27.91 7.64 -4.16
N GLY A 11 28.65 8.76 -4.25
CA GLY A 11 28.37 9.98 -3.48
C GLY A 11 26.96 10.53 -3.75
N PHE A 12 26.57 10.59 -5.02
CA PHE A 12 25.21 10.96 -5.41
C PHE A 12 24.17 9.96 -4.87
N GLY A 13 24.43 8.66 -5.01
CA GLY A 13 23.56 7.61 -4.50
C GLY A 13 23.32 7.73 -3.00
N ILE A 14 24.38 7.86 -2.20
CA ILE A 14 24.27 7.97 -0.74
C ILE A 14 23.59 9.26 -0.28
N LEU A 15 23.83 10.38 -0.97
CA LEU A 15 23.21 11.66 -0.66
C LEU A 15 21.69 11.60 -0.86
N ILE A 16 21.24 11.08 -1.99
CA ILE A 16 19.79 10.94 -2.29
C ILE A 16 19.15 9.92 -1.35
N GLN A 17 19.79 8.77 -1.11
CA GLN A 17 19.29 7.77 -0.15
C GLN A 17 19.19 8.35 1.26
N GLY A 18 20.18 9.14 1.71
CA GLY A 18 20.15 9.88 2.97
C GLY A 18 18.97 10.85 3.03
N GLY A 19 18.71 11.58 1.95
CA GLY A 19 17.54 12.45 1.82
C GLY A 19 16.22 11.69 1.98
N TYR A 20 16.06 10.54 1.30
CA TYR A 20 14.86 9.70 1.48
C TYR A 20 14.72 9.19 2.91
N LEU A 21 15.78 8.71 3.51
CA LEU A 21 15.74 8.18 4.88
C LEU A 21 15.46 9.27 5.91
N LEU A 22 16.20 10.38 5.86
CA LEU A 22 16.14 11.43 6.90
C LEU A 22 14.98 12.40 6.72
N MET A 23 14.59 12.74 5.49
CA MET A 23 13.59 13.78 5.23
C MET A 23 12.23 13.21 4.85
N VAL A 24 12.20 12.08 4.15
CA VAL A 24 10.95 11.47 3.67
C VAL A 24 10.48 10.39 4.65
N PHE A 25 11.15 9.27 4.72
CA PHE A 25 10.70 8.09 5.46
C PHE A 25 10.67 8.29 6.98
N SER A 26 11.52 9.17 7.51
CA SER A 26 11.49 9.59 8.91
C SER A 26 10.11 10.10 9.36
N ARG A 27 9.34 10.72 8.46
CA ARG A 27 8.01 11.25 8.76
C ARG A 27 7.03 10.15 9.18
N THR A 28 7.07 9.01 8.50
CA THR A 28 6.27 7.84 8.86
C THR A 28 6.88 7.06 10.01
N ALA A 29 8.19 6.86 10.01
CA ALA A 29 8.90 6.08 11.01
C ALA A 29 8.80 6.70 12.40
N TRP A 30 8.98 8.01 12.50
CA TRP A 30 8.92 8.75 13.77
C TRP A 30 7.63 9.55 13.94
N TYR A 31 6.57 9.09 13.27
CA TYR A 31 5.25 9.67 13.47
C TYR A 31 4.84 9.53 14.94
N ILE A 32 4.78 10.66 15.65
CA ILE A 32 4.36 10.69 17.05
C ILE A 32 2.84 10.65 17.08
N ARG A 33 2.30 9.51 17.56
CA ARG A 33 0.88 9.39 17.85
C ARG A 33 0.53 10.34 18.98
N GLY A 34 -0.42 11.18 18.74
CA GLY A 34 -1.09 11.81 19.84
C GLY A 34 -0.48 13.07 20.39
N LEU A 35 0.09 13.90 19.56
CA LEU A 35 -0.49 15.23 19.63
C LEU A 35 -1.93 15.10 19.11
N LYS A 36 -2.75 14.27 19.80
CA LYS A 36 -4.19 14.37 19.78
C LYS A 36 -4.45 15.80 20.28
N LYS A 37 -4.43 16.78 19.37
CA LYS A 37 -5.30 17.91 19.53
C LYS A 37 -6.61 17.24 19.92
N LYS A 38 -7.18 17.58 21.08
CA LYS A 38 -8.58 17.27 21.41
C LYS A 38 -9.35 17.80 20.21
N GLY A 39 -9.44 16.99 19.16
CA GLY A 39 -10.00 17.38 17.87
C GLY A 39 -11.47 17.60 18.11
N ILE A 40 -12.05 18.54 17.41
CA ILE A 40 -13.48 18.67 17.26
C ILE A 40 -14.00 17.27 16.98
N GLN A 41 -14.81 16.71 17.87
CA GLN A 41 -15.47 15.43 17.63
C GLN A 41 -16.58 15.68 16.64
N TYR A 42 -16.29 15.37 15.38
CA TYR A 42 -17.33 15.39 14.35
C TYR A 42 -18.36 14.29 14.63
N PRO A 43 -19.66 14.54 14.41
CA PRO A 43 -20.68 13.54 14.60
C PRO A 43 -20.42 12.30 13.74
N GLU A 44 -20.77 11.13 14.25
CA GLU A 44 -20.61 9.88 13.52
C GLU A 44 -21.59 9.81 12.36
N GLU A 45 -21.06 9.82 11.15
CA GLU A 45 -21.81 9.65 9.89
C GLU A 45 -22.06 8.15 9.63
N GLY A 46 -23.06 7.85 8.81
CA GLY A 46 -23.26 6.49 8.32
C GLY A 46 -22.10 6.04 7.42
N VAL A 47 -21.65 4.81 7.58
CA VAL A 47 -20.54 4.21 6.81
C VAL A 47 -21.03 2.97 6.09
N THR A 48 -20.68 2.81 4.80
CA THR A 48 -20.79 1.54 4.11
C THR A 48 -19.41 0.90 3.96
N VAL A 49 -19.20 -0.24 4.64
CA VAL A 49 -18.01 -1.08 4.41
C VAL A 49 -18.25 -1.87 3.13
N LEU A 50 -17.45 -1.61 2.10
CA LEU A 50 -17.59 -2.20 0.78
C LEU A 50 -16.50 -3.26 0.54
N VAL A 51 -16.93 -4.47 0.22
CA VAL A 51 -16.07 -5.61 -0.09
C VAL A 51 -16.45 -6.21 -1.43
N THR A 52 -15.47 -6.41 -2.32
CA THR A 52 -15.66 -7.17 -3.55
C THR A 52 -15.17 -8.60 -3.38
N ALA A 53 -15.91 -9.58 -3.86
CA ALA A 53 -15.60 -10.98 -3.66
C ALA A 53 -15.85 -11.80 -4.91
N ARG A 54 -14.87 -12.63 -5.30
CA ARG A 54 -15.01 -13.67 -6.32
C ARG A 54 -14.37 -14.96 -5.80
N ASN A 55 -15.17 -16.00 -5.61
CA ASN A 55 -14.73 -17.28 -5.06
C ASN A 55 -14.00 -17.11 -3.71
N LYS A 56 -14.63 -16.40 -2.76
CA LYS A 56 -14.04 -16.05 -1.46
C LYS A 56 -14.80 -16.62 -0.27
N PHE A 57 -15.43 -17.80 -0.43
CA PHE A 57 -16.23 -18.45 0.60
C PHE A 57 -15.53 -18.52 1.95
N GLN A 58 -14.30 -19.05 2.03
CA GLN A 58 -13.58 -19.24 3.29
C GLN A 58 -13.20 -17.89 3.94
N HIS A 59 -12.80 -16.91 3.14
CA HIS A 59 -12.43 -15.60 3.66
C HIS A 59 -13.62 -14.83 4.20
N LEU A 60 -14.75 -14.82 3.49
CA LEU A 60 -15.96 -14.12 3.91
C LEU A 60 -16.59 -14.74 5.15
N LYS A 61 -16.47 -16.05 5.33
CA LYS A 61 -16.92 -16.75 6.55
C LYS A 61 -16.22 -16.21 7.81
N VAL A 62 -15.00 -15.75 7.69
CA VAL A 62 -14.22 -15.16 8.80
C VAL A 62 -14.38 -13.63 8.85
N LEU A 63 -14.35 -12.96 7.70
CA LEU A 63 -14.37 -11.50 7.63
C LEU A 63 -15.71 -10.93 8.10
N ILE A 64 -16.85 -11.47 7.65
CA ILE A 64 -18.17 -10.87 7.92
C ILE A 64 -18.44 -10.79 9.43
N PRO A 65 -18.29 -11.86 10.25
CA PRO A 65 -18.41 -11.74 11.69
C PRO A 65 -17.49 -10.66 12.29
N LYS A 66 -16.23 -10.60 11.85
CA LYS A 66 -15.24 -9.60 12.29
C LYS A 66 -15.65 -8.16 11.99
N LEU A 67 -16.34 -7.93 10.87
CA LEU A 67 -16.89 -6.60 10.56
C LEU A 67 -18.05 -6.22 11.49
N PHE A 68 -18.86 -7.19 11.93
CA PHE A 68 -19.95 -6.92 12.87
C PHE A 68 -19.53 -6.82 14.35
N GLU A 69 -18.27 -7.17 14.67
CA GLU A 69 -17.63 -6.88 15.97
C GLU A 69 -17.13 -5.43 16.09
N GLN A 70 -17.24 -4.61 15.04
CA GLN A 70 -16.74 -3.23 15.05
C GLN A 70 -17.57 -2.33 15.98
N ASP A 71 -16.89 -1.55 16.82
CA ASP A 71 -17.49 -0.55 17.70
C ASP A 71 -17.78 0.74 16.92
N TYR A 72 -18.83 0.68 16.10
CA TYR A 72 -19.33 1.81 15.33
C TYR A 72 -20.85 1.72 15.16
N PRO A 73 -21.64 2.77 15.55
CA PRO A 73 -23.10 2.60 15.65
C PRO A 73 -23.82 2.60 14.30
N LYS A 74 -23.33 3.39 13.35
CA LYS A 74 -24.03 3.69 12.07
C LYS A 74 -23.27 3.13 10.87
N PHE A 75 -23.26 1.81 10.68
CA PHE A 75 -22.65 1.23 9.49
C PHE A 75 -23.50 0.11 8.90
N ASP A 76 -23.29 -0.17 7.62
CA ASP A 76 -23.72 -1.37 6.93
C ASP A 76 -22.56 -2.00 6.18
N VAL A 77 -22.68 -3.28 5.86
CA VAL A 77 -21.69 -4.03 5.09
C VAL A 77 -22.30 -4.37 3.73
N MET A 78 -21.62 -3.98 2.66
CA MET A 78 -22.01 -4.26 1.28
C MET A 78 -21.01 -5.23 0.66
N ILE A 79 -21.42 -6.44 0.33
CA ILE A 79 -20.63 -7.42 -0.40
C ILE A 79 -21.06 -7.44 -1.86
N VAL A 80 -20.13 -7.17 -2.78
CA VAL A 80 -20.37 -7.34 -4.21
C VAL A 80 -19.80 -8.66 -4.66
N ASN A 81 -20.68 -9.61 -4.91
CA ASN A 81 -20.35 -10.95 -5.41
C ASN A 81 -20.14 -10.92 -6.92
N ASP A 82 -18.88 -10.95 -7.34
CA ASP A 82 -18.49 -10.93 -8.74
C ASP A 82 -18.47 -12.36 -9.32
N GLN A 83 -19.63 -12.83 -9.77
CA GLN A 83 -19.76 -14.08 -10.52
C GLN A 83 -19.08 -15.28 -9.83
N SER A 84 -19.19 -15.41 -8.50
CA SER A 84 -18.63 -16.57 -7.79
C SER A 84 -19.32 -17.87 -8.22
N SER A 85 -18.50 -18.89 -8.44
CA SER A 85 -18.92 -20.26 -8.78
C SER A 85 -18.84 -21.23 -7.59
N ASP A 86 -18.27 -20.78 -6.47
CA ASP A 86 -18.19 -21.53 -5.23
C ASP A 86 -19.42 -21.30 -4.32
N ARG A 87 -19.32 -21.68 -3.06
CA ARG A 87 -20.40 -21.52 -2.07
C ARG A 87 -20.59 -20.07 -1.58
N THR A 88 -19.88 -19.08 -2.15
CA THR A 88 -19.94 -17.68 -1.70
C THR A 88 -21.36 -17.13 -1.71
N LYS A 89 -22.14 -17.37 -2.77
CA LYS A 89 -23.52 -16.88 -2.86
C LYS A 89 -24.40 -17.42 -1.73
N ARG A 90 -24.39 -18.74 -1.51
CA ARG A 90 -25.16 -19.36 -0.44
C ARG A 90 -24.76 -18.87 0.95
N LEU A 91 -23.45 -18.73 1.21
CA LEU A 91 -22.97 -18.17 2.46
C LEU A 91 -23.52 -16.77 2.70
N LEU A 92 -23.55 -15.91 1.69
CA LEU A 92 -24.08 -14.55 1.82
C LEU A 92 -25.60 -14.57 2.11
N GLU A 93 -26.35 -15.45 1.48
CA GLU A 93 -27.78 -15.63 1.74
C GLU A 93 -28.01 -16.03 3.22
N ASP A 94 -27.27 -17.00 3.73
CA ASP A 94 -27.35 -17.47 5.12
C ASP A 94 -26.94 -16.35 6.12
N LEU A 95 -25.85 -15.64 5.85
CA LEU A 95 -25.34 -14.58 6.73
C LEU A 95 -26.20 -13.31 6.72
N MET A 96 -26.94 -13.01 5.65
CA MET A 96 -27.89 -11.89 5.61
C MET A 96 -29.08 -12.11 6.54
N ILE A 97 -29.44 -13.35 6.84
CA ILE A 97 -30.46 -13.69 7.85
C ILE A 97 -29.92 -13.38 9.26
N GLN A 98 -28.65 -13.73 9.50
CA GLN A 98 -28.00 -13.53 10.81
C GLN A 98 -27.64 -12.05 11.08
N TYR A 99 -27.25 -11.30 10.04
CA TYR A 99 -26.77 -9.93 10.14
C TYR A 99 -27.65 -8.97 9.31
N PRO A 100 -28.68 -8.33 9.90
CA PRO A 100 -29.62 -7.47 9.15
C PRO A 100 -29.01 -6.25 8.46
N LYS A 101 -27.80 -5.83 8.89
CA LYS A 101 -27.03 -4.75 8.26
C LYS A 101 -26.09 -5.25 7.14
N LEU A 102 -26.05 -6.57 6.87
CA LEU A 102 -25.35 -7.15 5.73
C LEU A 102 -26.24 -7.06 4.49
N ARG A 103 -25.64 -6.59 3.41
CA ARG A 103 -26.29 -6.51 2.11
C ARG A 103 -25.38 -7.14 1.05
N SER A 104 -25.97 -7.77 0.05
CA SER A 104 -25.20 -8.36 -1.05
C SER A 104 -25.83 -8.02 -2.39
N VAL A 105 -24.96 -7.80 -3.37
CA VAL A 105 -25.35 -7.65 -4.77
C VAL A 105 -24.50 -8.64 -5.58
N THR A 106 -25.17 -9.41 -6.46
CA THR A 106 -24.48 -10.37 -7.34
C THR A 106 -24.42 -9.83 -8.77
N ILE A 107 -23.22 -9.75 -9.32
CA ILE A 107 -22.97 -9.39 -10.72
C ILE A 107 -23.21 -10.63 -11.58
N LYS A 108 -24.09 -10.49 -12.58
CA LYS A 108 -24.34 -11.55 -13.58
C LYS A 108 -23.45 -11.43 -14.81
N TYR A 109 -23.08 -10.20 -15.15
CA TYR A 109 -22.31 -9.89 -16.36
C TYR A 109 -21.46 -8.64 -16.15
N THR A 110 -20.22 -8.69 -16.63
CA THR A 110 -19.30 -7.53 -16.65
C THR A 110 -19.13 -7.07 -18.10
N PRO A 111 -19.27 -5.77 -18.40
CA PRO A 111 -19.07 -5.25 -19.76
C PRO A 111 -17.64 -5.47 -20.26
N LYS A 112 -17.48 -5.74 -21.58
CA LYS A 112 -16.19 -6.14 -22.19
C LYS A 112 -15.04 -5.15 -22.00
N HIS A 113 -15.33 -3.86 -21.84
CA HIS A 113 -14.30 -2.79 -21.73
C HIS A 113 -14.09 -2.31 -20.31
N VAL A 114 -14.48 -3.10 -19.32
CA VAL A 114 -14.40 -2.75 -17.90
C VAL A 114 -13.80 -3.92 -17.14
N THR A 115 -12.83 -3.65 -16.28
CA THR A 115 -12.30 -4.70 -15.40
C THR A 115 -13.35 -5.08 -14.34
N ALA A 116 -13.42 -6.37 -14.04
CA ALA A 116 -14.42 -6.93 -13.12
C ALA A 116 -14.38 -6.23 -11.74
N LYS A 117 -13.21 -5.98 -11.19
CA LYS A 117 -13.07 -5.34 -9.88
C LYS A 117 -13.57 -3.90 -9.89
N LYS A 118 -13.23 -3.07 -10.91
CA LYS A 118 -13.73 -1.69 -11.00
C LYS A 118 -15.25 -1.65 -11.19
N PHE A 119 -15.80 -2.57 -11.98
CA PHE A 119 -17.24 -2.69 -12.14
C PHE A 119 -17.92 -3.03 -10.82
N ALA A 120 -17.37 -4.02 -10.08
CA ALA A 120 -17.90 -4.42 -8.78
C ALA A 120 -17.85 -3.28 -7.76
N ILE A 121 -16.72 -2.56 -7.64
CA ILE A 121 -16.59 -1.38 -6.76
C ILE A 121 -17.62 -0.32 -7.13
N THR A 122 -17.73 0.01 -8.43
CA THR A 122 -18.68 1.06 -8.89
C THR A 122 -20.13 0.67 -8.61
N LEU A 123 -20.49 -0.57 -8.84
CA LEU A 123 -21.84 -1.05 -8.53
C LEU A 123 -22.11 -0.99 -7.03
N GLY A 124 -21.17 -1.46 -6.21
CA GLY A 124 -21.27 -1.40 -4.75
C GLY A 124 -21.42 0.04 -4.22
N ILE A 125 -20.63 0.99 -4.76
CA ILE A 125 -20.76 2.41 -4.39
C ILE A 125 -22.11 2.98 -4.80
N LYS A 126 -22.59 2.70 -6.02
CA LYS A 126 -23.89 3.17 -6.50
C LYS A 126 -25.03 2.76 -5.57
N VAL A 127 -25.04 1.50 -5.12
CA VAL A 127 -26.10 0.96 -4.25
C VAL A 127 -25.83 1.13 -2.76
N ALA A 128 -24.68 1.67 -2.36
CA ALA A 128 -24.34 1.98 -0.98
C ALA A 128 -25.35 3.01 -0.40
N LYS A 129 -25.75 2.78 0.87
CA LYS A 129 -26.68 3.67 1.58
C LYS A 129 -26.02 4.97 2.03
N ASN A 130 -24.75 4.88 2.44
CA ASN A 130 -24.03 5.94 3.10
C ASN A 130 -23.06 6.64 2.14
N ASP A 131 -22.73 7.89 2.43
CA ASP A 131 -21.77 8.66 1.63
C ASP A 131 -20.32 8.28 1.96
N VAL A 132 -20.04 7.86 3.19
CA VAL A 132 -18.71 7.39 3.57
C VAL A 132 -18.56 5.93 3.17
N ILE A 133 -17.62 5.66 2.25
CA ILE A 133 -17.29 4.32 1.76
C ILE A 133 -15.94 3.91 2.33
N LEU A 134 -15.92 2.79 3.05
CA LEU A 134 -14.70 2.17 3.55
C LEU A 134 -14.44 0.86 2.80
N LEU A 135 -13.42 0.86 1.95
CA LEU A 135 -13.04 -0.29 1.13
C LEU A 135 -12.12 -1.24 1.91
N THR A 136 -12.37 -2.53 1.74
CA THR A 136 -11.42 -3.59 2.09
C THR A 136 -11.58 -4.79 1.15
N ASP A 137 -10.57 -5.64 1.04
CA ASP A 137 -10.67 -6.88 0.26
C ASP A 137 -11.21 -8.03 1.13
N ALA A 138 -11.78 -9.05 0.50
CA ALA A 138 -12.41 -10.18 1.19
C ALA A 138 -11.43 -11.01 2.05
N ASP A 139 -10.13 -10.93 1.79
CA ASP A 139 -9.05 -11.61 2.52
C ASP A 139 -8.34 -10.70 3.55
N CYS A 140 -8.88 -9.52 3.82
CA CYS A 140 -8.30 -8.53 4.74
C CYS A 140 -9.09 -8.45 6.03
N LEU A 141 -8.46 -8.77 7.16
CA LEU A 141 -9.08 -8.71 8.47
C LEU A 141 -8.68 -7.45 9.23
N PRO A 142 -9.63 -6.67 9.78
CA PRO A 142 -9.32 -5.59 10.72
C PRO A 142 -8.61 -6.14 11.97
N THR A 143 -7.58 -5.44 12.44
CA THR A 143 -6.82 -5.84 13.63
C THR A 143 -7.47 -5.37 14.94
N SER A 144 -8.49 -4.51 14.86
CA SER A 144 -9.16 -3.91 16.02
C SER A 144 -10.64 -3.70 15.73
N ASN A 145 -11.47 -3.67 16.79
CA ASN A 145 -12.86 -3.25 16.71
C ASN A 145 -13.04 -1.73 16.51
N GLN A 146 -11.96 -0.94 16.53
CA GLN A 146 -11.97 0.50 16.28
C GLN A 146 -11.65 0.87 14.81
N TRP A 147 -11.46 -0.11 13.92
CA TRP A 147 -11.01 0.11 12.56
C TRP A 147 -11.94 1.06 11.76
N ILE A 148 -13.26 0.84 11.79
CA ILE A 148 -14.21 1.71 11.10
C ILE A 148 -14.10 3.15 11.65
N ARG A 149 -14.08 3.31 12.97
CA ARG A 149 -14.00 4.61 13.64
C ARG A 149 -12.75 5.39 13.24
N GLN A 150 -11.60 4.73 13.27
CA GLN A 150 -10.32 5.37 12.98
C GLN A 150 -10.18 5.72 11.49
N MET A 151 -10.56 4.81 10.60
CA MET A 151 -10.44 5.02 9.16
C MET A 151 -11.39 6.08 8.62
N THR A 152 -12.57 6.23 9.23
CA THR A 152 -13.58 7.17 8.73
C THR A 152 -13.54 8.55 9.41
N ALA A 153 -12.88 8.66 10.57
CA ALA A 153 -12.78 9.93 11.29
C ALA A 153 -12.28 11.11 10.43
N PRO A 154 -11.20 10.96 9.61
CA PRO A 154 -10.68 12.08 8.83
C PRO A 154 -11.63 12.58 7.74
N VAL A 155 -12.38 11.71 7.08
CA VAL A 155 -13.28 12.13 6.00
C VAL A 155 -14.53 12.86 6.49
N ARG A 156 -14.74 12.90 7.82
CA ARG A 156 -15.78 13.72 8.47
C ARG A 156 -15.33 15.17 8.65
N GLU A 157 -14.02 15.45 8.56
CA GLU A 157 -13.51 16.82 8.56
C GLU A 157 -13.91 17.51 7.25
N GLU A 158 -14.27 18.78 7.33
CA GLU A 158 -14.61 19.57 6.16
C GLU A 158 -13.47 19.60 5.12
N GLY A 159 -13.81 19.44 3.86
CA GLY A 159 -12.85 19.39 2.75
C GLY A 159 -12.03 18.10 2.66
N LYS A 160 -12.25 17.10 3.53
CA LYS A 160 -11.58 15.81 3.43
C LYS A 160 -12.40 14.79 2.66
N THR A 161 -11.74 14.15 1.70
CA THR A 161 -12.35 13.17 0.81
C THR A 161 -11.75 11.79 1.00
N PHE A 162 -10.43 11.71 1.23
CA PHE A 162 -9.68 10.45 1.31
C PHE A 162 -9.07 10.24 2.69
N ALA A 163 -9.15 8.99 3.16
CA ALA A 163 -8.30 8.49 4.25
C ALA A 163 -7.55 7.24 3.77
N LEU A 164 -6.22 7.30 3.84
CA LEU A 164 -5.32 6.23 3.41
C LEU A 164 -4.84 5.46 4.62
N GLY A 165 -5.18 4.16 4.71
CA GLY A 165 -4.78 3.27 5.78
C GLY A 165 -3.69 2.29 5.34
N PHE A 166 -3.13 1.56 6.31
CA PHE A 166 -2.17 0.49 6.08
C PHE A 166 -2.87 -0.86 6.04
N SER A 167 -2.46 -1.69 5.08
CA SER A 167 -2.80 -3.11 5.05
C SER A 167 -1.53 -3.92 4.95
N GLY A 168 -1.22 -4.68 5.99
CA GLY A 168 -0.11 -5.62 6.03
C GLY A 168 -0.52 -7.02 5.61
N TYR A 169 0.34 -7.98 5.88
CA TYR A 169 0.07 -9.39 5.73
C TYR A 169 0.22 -10.10 7.07
N GLN A 170 -0.56 -11.16 7.30
CA GLN A 170 -0.38 -12.04 8.45
C GLN A 170 0.99 -12.69 8.39
N GLU A 171 1.60 -12.89 9.56
CA GLU A 171 2.92 -13.50 9.66
C GLU A 171 2.88 -14.99 9.27
N LYS A 172 3.90 -15.39 8.52
CA LYS A 172 4.20 -16.78 8.18
C LYS A 172 5.71 -16.97 8.15
N GLU A 173 6.20 -18.05 8.75
CA GLU A 173 7.63 -18.31 8.89
C GLU A 173 8.27 -18.87 7.62
N ASP A 174 8.15 -18.15 6.48
CA ASP A 174 8.83 -18.50 5.24
C ASP A 174 9.57 -17.30 4.61
N ALA A 175 10.40 -17.57 3.62
CA ALA A 175 11.21 -16.54 2.97
C ALA A 175 10.35 -15.55 2.17
N LEU A 176 9.29 -16.05 1.55
CA LEU A 176 8.37 -15.22 0.78
C LEU A 176 7.63 -14.22 1.67
N ASN A 177 7.09 -14.68 2.81
CA ASN A 177 6.38 -13.80 3.72
C ASN A 177 7.30 -12.72 4.29
N ARG A 178 8.55 -13.07 4.64
CA ARG A 178 9.55 -12.10 5.11
C ARG A 178 9.90 -11.04 4.06
N TRP A 179 9.96 -11.44 2.79
CA TRP A 179 10.13 -10.53 1.67
C TRP A 179 8.91 -9.61 1.53
N ILE A 180 7.70 -10.16 1.52
CA ILE A 180 6.44 -9.41 1.41
C ILE A 180 6.28 -8.40 2.55
N GLN A 181 6.61 -8.77 3.80
CA GLN A 181 6.59 -7.85 4.94
C GLN A 181 7.53 -6.66 4.72
N PHE A 182 8.76 -6.92 4.24
CA PHE A 182 9.74 -5.86 3.94
C PHE A 182 9.21 -4.92 2.84
N GLU A 183 8.78 -5.48 1.72
CA GLU A 183 8.29 -4.72 0.56
C GLU A 183 7.05 -3.88 0.92
N THR A 184 6.10 -4.46 1.65
CA THR A 184 4.88 -3.80 2.10
C THR A 184 5.19 -2.61 3.02
N ILE A 185 6.15 -2.74 3.95
CA ILE A 185 6.58 -1.63 4.81
C ILE A 185 7.30 -0.57 3.99
N LEU A 186 8.17 -0.94 3.05
CA LEU A 186 8.85 0.01 2.17
C LEU A 186 7.84 0.80 1.33
N ARG A 187 6.84 0.15 0.76
CA ARG A 187 5.75 0.78 0.01
C ARG A 187 4.93 1.73 0.92
N ALA A 188 4.65 1.32 2.15
CA ALA A 188 3.97 2.16 3.12
C ALA A 188 4.80 3.40 3.51
N LEU A 189 6.12 3.26 3.67
CA LEU A 189 7.03 4.38 3.88
C LEU A 189 6.92 5.41 2.75
N PHE A 190 6.79 4.97 1.49
CA PHE A 190 6.57 5.88 0.38
C PHE A 190 5.23 6.62 0.50
N TYR A 191 4.10 5.92 0.43
CA TYR A 191 2.83 6.62 0.29
C TYR A 191 2.40 7.37 1.55
N PHE A 192 2.75 6.89 2.74
CA PHE A 192 2.48 7.63 3.97
C PHE A 192 3.36 8.86 4.12
N SER A 193 4.67 8.75 3.86
CA SER A 193 5.57 9.88 4.03
C SER A 193 5.25 11.01 3.06
N PHE A 194 4.99 10.71 1.81
CA PHE A 194 4.54 11.72 0.85
C PHE A 194 3.13 12.24 1.18
N GLY A 195 2.23 11.40 1.68
CA GLY A 195 0.91 11.83 2.17
C GLY A 195 1.01 12.79 3.35
N LEU A 196 1.92 12.52 4.31
CA LEU A 196 2.26 13.45 5.40
C LEU A 196 2.92 14.73 4.89
N TRP A 197 3.61 14.67 3.76
CA TRP A 197 4.19 15.83 3.08
C TRP A 197 3.20 16.55 2.16
N LYS A 198 1.91 16.28 2.33
CA LYS A 198 0.82 16.87 1.54
C LYS A 198 0.94 16.61 0.03
N SER A 199 1.59 15.53 -0.35
CA SER A 199 1.72 15.07 -1.73
C SER A 199 1.33 13.58 -1.82
N PRO A 200 0.07 13.21 -1.46
CA PRO A 200 -0.40 11.84 -1.55
C PRO A 200 -0.39 11.40 -3.02
N PHE A 201 0.05 10.18 -3.30
CA PHE A 201 0.15 9.69 -4.67
C PHE A 201 -0.29 8.25 -4.85
N MET A 202 -0.51 7.51 -3.76
CA MET A 202 -0.90 6.11 -3.78
C MET A 202 -1.70 5.75 -2.53
N GLY A 203 -2.57 4.77 -2.66
CA GLY A 203 -3.30 4.12 -1.57
C GLY A 203 -3.50 2.65 -1.89
N THR A 204 -4.06 1.89 -0.97
CA THR A 204 -4.41 0.49 -1.17
C THR A 204 -5.88 0.24 -0.92
N GLY A 205 -6.58 -0.38 -1.86
CA GLY A 205 -7.99 -0.75 -1.76
C GLY A 205 -8.31 -1.71 -0.63
N LYS A 206 -7.28 -2.30 -0.03
CA LYS A 206 -7.40 -3.14 1.16
C LYS A 206 -7.72 -2.35 2.43
N ASN A 207 -7.47 -1.03 2.43
CA ASN A 207 -7.72 -0.14 3.56
C ASN A 207 -7.80 1.32 3.10
N LEU A 208 -8.87 1.65 2.40
CA LEU A 208 -9.07 2.96 1.77
C LEU A 208 -10.48 3.48 2.07
N CYS A 209 -10.55 4.71 2.55
CA CYS A 209 -11.84 5.37 2.76
C CYS A 209 -11.97 6.60 1.86
N TYR A 210 -13.15 6.79 1.28
CA TYR A 210 -13.49 8.00 0.54
C TYR A 210 -15.00 8.25 0.47
N ARG A 211 -15.40 9.44 0.01
CA ARG A 211 -16.80 9.81 -0.13
C ARG A 211 -17.39 9.29 -1.44
N LYS A 212 -18.60 8.71 -1.37
CA LYS A 212 -19.41 8.28 -2.52
C LYS A 212 -19.75 9.45 -3.42
N SER A 213 -20.20 10.59 -2.85
CA SER A 213 -20.48 11.82 -3.59
C SER A 213 -19.31 12.21 -4.48
N PHE A 214 -18.10 12.30 -3.92
CA PHE A 214 -16.90 12.59 -4.68
C PHE A 214 -16.63 11.57 -5.80
N PHE A 215 -16.74 10.27 -5.50
CA PHE A 215 -16.55 9.22 -6.51
C PHE A 215 -17.53 9.39 -7.69
N MET A 216 -18.78 9.74 -7.40
CA MET A 216 -19.79 9.97 -8.44
C MET A 216 -19.52 11.24 -9.25
N ASP A 217 -19.10 12.32 -8.60
CA ASP A 217 -18.79 13.62 -9.23
C ASP A 217 -17.64 13.50 -10.23
N VAL A 218 -16.57 12.76 -9.88
CA VAL A 218 -15.44 12.50 -10.79
C VAL A 218 -15.74 11.38 -11.81
N ARG A 219 -16.95 10.83 -11.80
CA ARG A 219 -17.39 9.71 -12.66
C ARG A 219 -16.58 8.43 -12.45
N GLY A 220 -16.15 8.19 -11.22
CA GLY A 220 -15.45 6.98 -10.80
C GLY A 220 -14.15 6.73 -11.56
N PHE A 221 -14.03 5.58 -12.19
CA PHE A 221 -12.83 5.16 -12.89
C PHE A 221 -12.75 5.65 -14.36
N LYS A 222 -13.40 6.76 -14.68
CA LYS A 222 -13.35 7.34 -16.02
C LYS A 222 -11.90 7.58 -16.45
N GLY A 223 -11.54 7.07 -17.64
CA GLY A 223 -10.19 7.18 -18.20
C GLY A 223 -9.27 5.98 -17.95
N PHE A 224 -9.65 5.03 -17.07
CA PHE A 224 -8.88 3.81 -16.79
C PHE A 224 -9.75 2.58 -16.44
N TRP A 225 -10.94 2.48 -17.04
CA TRP A 225 -11.86 1.36 -16.83
C TRP A 225 -11.30 -0.01 -17.26
N ASP A 226 -10.54 -0.03 -18.33
CA ASP A 226 -9.91 -1.19 -18.96
C ASP A 226 -8.54 -1.56 -18.34
N LEU A 227 -7.98 -0.65 -17.52
CA LEU A 227 -6.70 -0.89 -16.87
C LEU A 227 -6.83 -1.99 -15.82
N GLU A 228 -6.05 -3.05 -15.95
CA GLU A 228 -5.99 -4.09 -14.94
C GLU A 228 -5.28 -3.60 -13.67
N GLY A 229 -5.96 -3.61 -12.53
CA GLY A 229 -5.53 -2.94 -11.31
C GLY A 229 -5.79 -1.43 -11.31
N GLY A 230 -5.21 -0.70 -10.36
CA GLY A 230 -5.33 0.76 -10.24
C GLY A 230 -6.68 1.28 -9.78
N ASP A 231 -7.57 0.39 -9.35
CA ASP A 231 -8.85 0.75 -8.70
C ASP A 231 -8.65 1.54 -7.40
N ASP A 232 -7.49 1.43 -6.83
CA ASP A 232 -7.04 2.14 -5.63
C ASP A 232 -5.89 3.12 -5.94
N SER A 233 -4.74 2.59 -6.37
CA SER A 233 -3.52 3.36 -6.52
C SER A 233 -3.63 4.45 -7.60
N VAL A 234 -4.18 4.13 -8.80
CA VAL A 234 -4.38 5.12 -9.87
C VAL A 234 -5.51 6.09 -9.52
N PHE A 235 -6.57 5.61 -8.86
CA PHE A 235 -7.65 6.48 -8.41
C PHE A 235 -7.14 7.52 -7.40
N VAL A 236 -6.37 7.08 -6.40
CA VAL A 236 -5.73 7.99 -5.44
C VAL A 236 -4.72 8.91 -6.13
N ASN A 237 -3.87 8.39 -7.04
CA ASN A 237 -2.90 9.21 -7.77
C ASN A 237 -3.56 10.33 -8.58
N THR A 238 -4.72 10.05 -9.16
CA THR A 238 -5.44 11.00 -10.02
C THR A 238 -6.14 12.08 -9.21
N TYR A 239 -6.73 11.74 -8.05
CA TYR A 239 -7.69 12.63 -7.38
C TYR A 239 -7.30 13.05 -5.96
N ALA A 240 -6.34 12.38 -5.32
CA ALA A 240 -5.91 12.75 -3.98
C ALA A 240 -4.98 13.97 -4.01
N THR A 241 -5.20 14.90 -3.10
CA THR A 241 -4.40 16.10 -2.93
C THR A 241 -3.99 16.28 -1.46
N GLY A 242 -3.01 17.12 -1.18
CA GLY A 242 -2.61 17.43 0.19
C GLY A 242 -3.71 18.09 1.04
N THR A 243 -4.71 18.68 0.39
CA THR A 243 -5.84 19.34 1.07
C THR A 243 -6.98 18.38 1.34
N ASN A 244 -7.30 17.45 0.42
CA ASN A 244 -8.46 16.56 0.53
C ASN A 244 -8.13 15.18 1.14
N THR A 245 -6.85 14.89 1.48
CA THR A 245 -6.40 13.55 1.90
C THR A 245 -5.77 13.57 3.29
N LYS A 246 -6.03 12.52 4.06
CA LYS A 246 -5.34 12.22 5.32
C LYS A 246 -4.76 10.81 5.29
N VAL A 247 -3.57 10.63 5.86
CA VAL A 247 -2.99 9.30 6.13
C VAL A 247 -3.25 8.90 7.57
N ILE A 248 -3.53 7.60 7.77
CA ILE A 248 -3.88 7.05 9.08
C ILE A 248 -2.80 6.08 9.51
N ILE A 249 -1.97 6.53 10.46
CA ILE A 249 -0.91 5.73 11.06
C ILE A 249 -1.33 5.42 12.51
N ASP A 250 -2.23 4.45 12.64
CA ASP A 250 -2.73 3.97 13.92
C ASP A 250 -2.88 2.45 13.88
N PRO A 251 -2.38 1.69 14.90
CA PRO A 251 -2.51 0.24 14.93
C PRO A 251 -3.95 -0.25 14.97
N SER A 252 -4.87 0.56 15.49
CA SER A 252 -6.29 0.20 15.51
C SER A 252 -7.00 0.41 14.16
N ALA A 253 -6.31 1.04 13.18
CA ALA A 253 -6.80 1.28 11.83
C ALA A 253 -6.22 0.32 10.78
N ILE A 254 -5.53 -0.72 11.19
CA ILE A 254 -4.80 -1.63 10.30
C ILE A 254 -5.70 -2.80 9.87
N THR A 255 -5.51 -3.26 8.63
CA THR A 255 -6.00 -4.56 8.16
C THR A 255 -4.84 -5.48 7.82
N LEU A 256 -5.03 -6.79 7.98
CA LEU A 256 -4.04 -7.81 7.61
C LEU A 256 -4.62 -8.75 6.58
N SER A 257 -3.96 -8.86 5.44
CA SER A 257 -4.28 -9.82 4.38
C SER A 257 -3.76 -11.21 4.72
N ALA A 258 -4.42 -12.23 4.19
CA ALA A 258 -3.88 -13.58 4.18
C ALA A 258 -2.51 -13.61 3.46
N PRO A 259 -1.52 -14.39 3.96
CA PRO A 259 -0.21 -14.48 3.34
C PRO A 259 -0.32 -15.13 1.94
N LYS A 260 0.58 -14.74 1.03
CA LYS A 260 0.68 -15.40 -0.27
C LYS A 260 1.30 -16.78 -0.13
N GLU A 261 0.78 -17.75 -0.87
CA GLU A 261 1.22 -19.14 -0.75
C GLU A 261 2.53 -19.41 -1.48
N ASN A 262 2.77 -18.73 -2.60
CA ASN A 262 3.94 -18.96 -3.43
C ASN A 262 4.40 -17.72 -4.21
N TRP A 263 5.67 -17.78 -4.66
CA TRP A 263 6.30 -16.70 -5.44
C TRP A 263 5.56 -16.37 -6.75
N LYS A 264 4.97 -17.35 -7.41
CA LYS A 264 4.25 -17.15 -8.68
C LYS A 264 3.03 -16.24 -8.47
N GLU A 265 2.23 -16.52 -7.46
CA GLU A 265 1.06 -15.69 -7.10
C GLU A 265 1.49 -14.27 -6.72
N TYR A 266 2.54 -14.16 -5.89
CA TYR A 266 3.09 -12.87 -5.49
C TYR A 266 3.56 -12.06 -6.71
N LEU A 267 4.40 -12.64 -7.58
CA LEU A 267 4.93 -11.94 -8.75
C LEU A 267 3.85 -11.55 -9.77
N GLN A 268 2.80 -12.36 -9.92
CA GLN A 268 1.66 -11.99 -10.77
C GLN A 268 0.92 -10.77 -10.21
N ASN A 269 0.73 -10.71 -8.90
CA ASN A 269 0.13 -9.55 -8.25
C ASN A 269 1.00 -8.30 -8.41
N GLU A 270 2.31 -8.41 -8.18
CA GLU A 270 3.26 -7.30 -8.31
C GLU A 270 3.34 -6.76 -9.74
N ARG A 271 3.34 -7.63 -10.75
CA ARG A 271 3.28 -7.22 -12.17
C ARG A 271 2.04 -6.37 -12.46
N ARG A 272 0.90 -6.76 -11.91
CA ARG A 272 -0.36 -6.01 -12.06
C ARG A 272 -0.27 -4.62 -11.40
N LEU A 273 0.30 -4.54 -10.20
CA LEU A 273 0.50 -3.28 -9.48
C LEU A 273 1.47 -2.37 -10.24
N LEU A 274 2.64 -2.88 -10.63
CA LEU A 274 3.63 -2.12 -11.42
C LEU A 274 3.10 -1.68 -12.78
N HIS A 275 2.22 -2.47 -13.41
CA HIS A 275 1.55 -2.06 -14.63
C HIS A 275 0.64 -0.86 -14.38
N ALA A 276 -0.11 -0.85 -13.29
CA ALA A 276 -0.96 0.27 -12.90
C ALA A 276 -0.15 1.54 -12.57
N GLU A 277 1.01 1.41 -11.91
CA GLU A 277 1.89 2.54 -11.56
C GLU A 277 2.41 3.32 -12.78
N ARG A 278 2.38 2.75 -13.99
CA ARG A 278 2.71 3.49 -15.23
C ARG A 278 1.76 4.63 -15.53
N TYR A 279 0.55 4.56 -15.00
CA TYR A 279 -0.48 5.58 -15.16
C TYR A 279 -0.38 6.70 -14.12
N PHE A 280 0.56 6.60 -13.20
CA PHE A 280 0.84 7.66 -12.24
C PHE A 280 1.34 8.93 -12.94
N SER A 281 1.21 10.05 -12.27
CA SER A 281 1.76 11.33 -12.72
C SER A 281 3.27 11.23 -12.97
N VAL A 282 3.80 12.06 -13.86
CA VAL A 282 5.24 12.09 -14.15
C VAL A 282 6.04 12.44 -12.90
N GLU A 283 5.51 13.33 -12.05
CA GLU A 283 6.15 13.72 -10.80
C GLU A 283 6.29 12.54 -9.83
N ASP A 284 5.22 11.75 -9.66
CA ASP A 284 5.22 10.61 -8.72
C ASP A 284 6.10 9.46 -9.24
N LYS A 285 6.12 9.23 -10.55
CA LYS A 285 7.08 8.31 -11.16
C LYS A 285 8.54 8.75 -10.96
N ARG A 286 8.82 10.06 -11.01
CA ARG A 286 10.16 10.58 -10.71
C ARG A 286 10.56 10.37 -9.25
N LYS A 287 9.65 10.56 -8.29
CA LYS A 287 9.90 10.27 -6.86
C LYS A 287 10.32 8.81 -6.68
N MET A 288 9.57 7.86 -7.22
CA MET A 288 9.89 6.43 -7.12
C MET A 288 11.17 6.06 -7.89
N GLY A 289 11.32 6.57 -9.10
CA GLY A 289 12.48 6.33 -9.96
C GLY A 289 13.78 6.88 -9.39
N LEU A 290 13.76 8.08 -8.80
CA LEU A 290 14.93 8.68 -8.16
C LEU A 290 15.42 7.83 -6.97
N TYR A 291 14.51 7.29 -6.17
CA TYR A 291 14.87 6.34 -5.12
C TYR A 291 15.51 5.08 -5.71
N GLY A 292 14.88 4.45 -6.72
CA GLY A 292 15.41 3.23 -7.33
C GLY A 292 16.77 3.41 -7.98
N VAL A 293 16.97 4.50 -8.73
CA VAL A 293 18.27 4.82 -9.35
C VAL A 293 19.33 5.10 -8.28
N SER A 294 19.04 5.94 -7.31
CA SER A 294 20.00 6.24 -6.23
C SER A 294 20.33 5.02 -5.38
N HIS A 295 19.37 4.10 -5.18
CA HIS A 295 19.59 2.83 -4.51
C HIS A 295 20.56 1.92 -5.30
N ALA A 296 20.42 1.87 -6.63
CA ALA A 296 21.36 1.14 -7.47
C ALA A 296 22.77 1.76 -7.45
N LEU A 297 22.86 3.08 -7.56
CA LEU A 297 24.14 3.79 -7.51
C LEU A 297 24.83 3.60 -6.15
N TYR A 298 24.08 3.59 -5.07
CA TYR A 298 24.61 3.32 -3.74
C TYR A 298 25.19 1.90 -3.62
N TRP A 299 24.43 0.86 -4.01
CA TRP A 299 24.88 -0.52 -3.86
C TRP A 299 25.99 -0.88 -4.86
N ILE A 300 25.80 -0.59 -6.15
CA ILE A 300 26.78 -0.91 -7.18
C ILE A 300 28.06 -0.09 -7.00
N GLY A 301 27.91 1.21 -6.74
CA GLY A 301 29.05 2.09 -6.51
C GLY A 301 29.80 1.75 -5.22
N GLY A 302 29.09 1.51 -4.13
CA GLY A 302 29.68 1.15 -2.85
C GLY A 302 30.45 -0.16 -2.90
N ILE A 303 29.85 -1.24 -3.44
CA ILE A 303 30.50 -2.54 -3.60
C ILE A 303 31.71 -2.38 -4.54
N GLY A 304 31.57 -1.68 -5.66
CA GLY A 304 32.66 -1.44 -6.60
C GLY A 304 33.85 -0.71 -5.97
N LEU A 305 33.59 0.32 -5.14
CA LEU A 305 34.64 1.05 -4.42
C LEU A 305 35.31 0.18 -3.33
N LEU A 306 34.55 -0.61 -2.58
CA LEU A 306 35.11 -1.55 -1.60
C LEU A 306 36.04 -2.57 -2.27
N LEU A 307 35.64 -3.13 -3.41
CA LEU A 307 36.48 -4.04 -4.19
C LEU A 307 37.75 -3.34 -4.71
N TYR A 308 37.62 -2.15 -5.29
CA TYR A 308 38.73 -1.39 -5.84
C TYR A 308 39.76 -1.04 -4.77
N PHE A 309 39.37 -0.46 -3.66
CA PHE A 309 40.28 -0.08 -2.59
C PHE A 309 40.80 -1.27 -1.79
N GLY A 310 40.00 -2.34 -1.64
CA GLY A 310 40.42 -3.58 -0.98
C GLY A 310 41.52 -4.30 -1.76
N VAL A 311 41.36 -4.47 -3.08
CA VAL A 311 42.37 -5.07 -3.95
C VAL A 311 43.62 -4.19 -4.05
N GLY A 312 43.42 -2.86 -4.09
CA GLY A 312 44.53 -1.89 -4.10
C GLY A 312 45.20 -1.67 -2.75
N LEU A 313 44.79 -2.39 -1.68
CA LEU A 313 45.29 -2.25 -0.30
C LEU A 313 45.23 -0.83 0.25
N GLN A 314 44.27 -0.03 -0.23
CA GLN A 314 44.06 1.36 0.17
C GLN A 314 43.06 1.43 1.33
N TRP A 315 43.46 0.93 2.48
CA TRP A 315 42.60 0.70 3.65
C TRP A 315 41.89 1.93 4.19
N GLU A 316 42.52 3.11 4.08
CA GLU A 316 41.89 4.36 4.53
C GLU A 316 40.63 4.66 3.73
N TYR A 317 40.70 4.62 2.41
CA TYR A 317 39.52 4.85 1.55
C TYR A 317 38.50 3.71 1.66
N PHE A 318 38.97 2.46 1.82
CA PHE A 318 38.10 1.32 2.08
C PHE A 318 37.26 1.55 3.33
N LEU A 319 37.88 1.97 4.42
CA LEU A 319 37.20 2.25 5.70
C LEU A 319 36.23 3.42 5.59
N VAL A 320 36.55 4.46 4.83
CA VAL A 320 35.62 5.57 4.58
C VAL A 320 34.36 5.08 3.87
N VAL A 321 34.51 4.32 2.77
CA VAL A 321 33.35 3.78 2.05
C VAL A 321 32.52 2.84 2.93
N LEU A 322 33.18 1.93 3.68
CA LEU A 322 32.52 1.02 4.59
C LEU A 322 31.74 1.75 5.69
N THR A 323 32.32 2.83 6.24
CA THR A 323 31.67 3.65 7.26
C THR A 323 30.42 4.34 6.73
N LEU A 324 30.48 4.92 5.52
CA LEU A 324 29.35 5.56 4.88
C LEU A 324 28.22 4.56 4.57
N MET A 325 28.58 3.37 4.06
CA MET A 325 27.60 2.30 3.82
C MET A 325 26.98 1.78 5.11
N SER A 326 27.78 1.63 6.16
CA SER A 326 27.30 1.21 7.48
C SER A 326 26.36 2.24 8.10
N PHE A 327 26.68 3.52 8.01
CA PHE A 327 25.83 4.59 8.50
C PHE A 327 24.43 4.58 7.84
N ARG A 328 24.39 4.51 6.49
CA ARG A 328 23.12 4.41 5.77
C ARG A 328 22.34 3.16 6.17
N SER A 329 23.02 2.03 6.35
CA SER A 329 22.41 0.76 6.74
C SER A 329 21.82 0.81 8.16
N VAL A 330 22.52 1.43 9.11
CA VAL A 330 22.02 1.65 10.48
C VAL A 330 20.80 2.54 10.47
N LEU A 331 20.82 3.63 9.69
CA LEU A 331 19.68 4.52 9.54
C LEU A 331 18.46 3.81 8.94
N LEU A 332 18.66 3.00 7.89
CA LEU A 332 17.60 2.18 7.31
C LEU A 332 16.98 1.23 8.36
N LEU A 333 17.82 0.53 9.14
CA LEU A 333 17.35 -0.37 10.19
C LEU A 333 16.54 0.36 11.26
N ALA A 334 16.96 1.57 11.66
CA ALA A 334 16.23 2.38 12.63
C ALA A 334 14.84 2.78 12.10
N ILE A 335 14.77 3.20 10.83
CA ILE A 335 13.52 3.57 10.16
C ILE A 335 12.59 2.37 10.03
N PHE A 336 13.09 1.23 9.53
CA PHE A 336 12.27 0.03 9.40
C PHE A 336 11.77 -0.49 10.75
N LYS A 337 12.63 -0.49 11.78
CA LYS A 337 12.22 -0.88 13.15
C LYS A 337 11.09 0.00 13.66
N SER A 338 11.20 1.32 13.47
CA SER A 338 10.18 2.25 13.95
C SER A 338 8.89 2.16 13.13
N ALA A 339 8.99 2.07 11.80
CA ALA A 339 7.86 1.87 10.92
C ALA A 339 7.12 0.55 11.20
N SER A 340 7.86 -0.56 11.34
CA SER A 340 7.29 -1.87 11.67
C SER A 340 6.50 -1.84 12.98
N LYS A 341 7.05 -1.18 14.02
CA LYS A 341 6.35 -1.00 15.30
C LYS A 341 5.04 -0.24 15.13
N ASN A 342 5.04 0.80 14.28
CA ASN A 342 3.85 1.62 14.03
C ASN A 342 2.81 0.92 13.14
N LEU A 343 3.25 0.02 12.25
CA LEU A 343 2.43 -0.66 11.25
C LEU A 343 2.25 -2.16 11.55
N GLN A 344 2.56 -2.61 12.76
CA GLN A 344 2.44 -4.01 13.20
C GLN A 344 3.11 -5.04 12.25
N GLY A 345 4.15 -4.60 11.52
CA GLY A 345 4.96 -5.50 10.71
C GLY A 345 6.16 -6.01 11.51
N ASN A 346 6.54 -7.27 11.33
CA ASN A 346 7.72 -7.86 11.96
C ASN A 346 8.80 -8.13 10.92
N VAL A 347 9.67 -7.14 10.70
CA VAL A 347 10.85 -7.32 9.82
C VAL A 347 12.09 -7.41 10.71
N PRO A 348 12.68 -8.60 10.92
CA PRO A 348 13.91 -8.74 11.66
C PRO A 348 15.04 -7.89 11.07
N LYS A 349 15.84 -7.25 11.93
CA LYS A 349 16.88 -6.27 11.54
C LYS A 349 17.83 -6.78 10.45
N MET A 350 18.40 -7.99 10.65
CA MET A 350 19.35 -8.59 9.69
C MET A 350 18.72 -8.83 8.31
N ARG A 351 17.42 -9.20 8.28
CA ARG A 351 16.71 -9.44 7.01
C ARG A 351 16.32 -8.16 6.28
N ALA A 352 16.13 -7.05 6.98
CA ALA A 352 15.91 -5.77 6.34
C ALA A 352 17.10 -5.36 5.46
N LEU A 353 18.34 -5.59 5.89
CA LEU A 353 19.54 -5.32 5.08
C LEU A 353 19.68 -6.24 3.87
N SER A 354 19.51 -7.55 4.06
CA SER A 354 19.56 -8.50 2.94
C SER A 354 18.44 -8.24 1.93
N ASN A 355 17.24 -7.92 2.40
CA ASN A 355 16.12 -7.58 1.55
C ASN A 355 16.31 -6.22 0.85
N ASP A 356 16.98 -5.26 1.49
CA ASP A 356 17.34 -3.99 0.86
C ASP A 356 18.31 -4.20 -0.32
N LEU A 357 19.30 -5.08 -0.18
CA LEU A 357 20.15 -5.47 -1.31
C LEU A 357 19.37 -6.22 -2.40
N LEU A 358 18.52 -7.17 -2.01
CA LEU A 358 17.68 -7.93 -2.96
C LEU A 358 16.67 -7.03 -3.69
N TYR A 359 16.24 -5.92 -3.06
CA TYR A 359 15.35 -4.94 -3.67
C TYR A 359 15.98 -4.30 -4.92
N LEU A 360 17.30 -4.24 -5.02
CA LEU A 360 17.99 -3.81 -6.23
C LEU A 360 17.59 -4.69 -7.43
N ALA A 361 17.72 -6.01 -7.29
CA ALA A 361 17.35 -6.94 -8.36
C ALA A 361 15.83 -6.91 -8.63
N TYR A 362 15.01 -6.89 -7.58
CA TYR A 362 13.56 -6.81 -7.68
C TYR A 362 13.10 -5.59 -8.48
N PHE A 363 13.57 -4.39 -8.14
CA PHE A 363 13.18 -3.15 -8.77
C PHE A 363 13.52 -3.13 -10.28
N TRP A 364 14.71 -3.59 -10.65
CA TRP A 364 15.17 -3.58 -12.03
C TRP A 364 14.57 -4.72 -12.88
N VAL A 365 14.50 -5.92 -12.33
CA VAL A 365 13.95 -7.08 -13.06
C VAL A 365 12.44 -6.92 -13.28
N LEU A 366 11.68 -6.62 -12.24
CA LEU A 366 10.23 -6.46 -12.41
C LEU A 366 9.86 -5.19 -13.16
N GLY A 367 10.60 -4.11 -12.99
CA GLY A 367 10.44 -2.88 -13.77
C GLY A 367 10.61 -3.12 -15.28
N SER A 368 11.64 -3.87 -15.67
CA SER A 368 11.90 -4.22 -17.08
C SER A 368 10.85 -5.17 -17.66
N ILE A 369 10.46 -6.21 -16.93
CA ILE A 369 9.42 -7.18 -17.34
C ILE A 369 8.06 -6.49 -17.51
N SER A 370 7.72 -5.61 -16.59
CA SER A 370 6.49 -4.84 -16.70
C SER A 370 6.50 -3.93 -17.94
N TYR A 371 7.67 -3.45 -18.38
CA TYR A 371 7.81 -2.62 -19.59
C TYR A 371 7.62 -3.42 -20.88
N GLN A 372 8.10 -4.65 -20.95
CA GLN A 372 8.02 -5.50 -22.15
C GLN A 372 6.62 -6.00 -22.47
N ALA A 373 5.75 -6.18 -21.48
CA ALA A 373 4.38 -6.66 -21.69
C ALA A 373 3.48 -5.73 -22.56
N LYS A 374 3.98 -4.57 -22.99
CA LYS A 374 3.30 -3.64 -23.90
C LYS A 374 3.48 -3.98 -25.38
N ASN A 375 4.45 -4.80 -25.73
CA ASN A 375 4.82 -5.08 -27.13
C ASN A 375 4.22 -6.40 -27.68
N THR A 376 3.33 -7.06 -26.92
CA THR A 376 2.72 -8.34 -27.30
C THR A 376 1.19 -8.29 -27.38
N LYS A 377 0.63 -7.11 -27.72
CA LYS A 377 -0.80 -7.01 -28.11
C LYS A 377 -0.94 -6.33 -29.45
#